data_62dae8582268f2dc9902a904ea286161
#
_entry.id   62dae8582268f2dc9902a904ea286161
#
_cell.length_a   1.000
_cell.length_b   1.000
_cell.length_c   1.000
_cell.angle_alpha   90.00
_cell.angle_beta   90.00
_cell.angle_gamma   90.00
#
_symmetry.space_group_name_H-M   'P 1'
#
loop_
_entity.id
_entity.type
_entity.pdbx_description
1 polymer ?
#
loop_
_entity_poly.entity_id
_entity_poly.type
_entity_poly.pdbx_seq_one_letter_code
_entity_poly.pdbx_strand_id
1 'polypeptide(L)'
;MKQNIENWINYLESIKGYSVNTTEAYKRDVTEFFNFCFDMKLDTTPPDKYVIREYLSYLSKKDLTRPTVARKISSIKNFFKFLLKNNILLSLDLSIFKSPKLKRSFPKSIDTELVVKALKSLTNSENDYWIDLRDRAVMLLLYGSGLRISEALSLKRKEAPNSDWLRVLGKGNKYRDVP
;
A
#
# COMPACT_ATOMS: atom_id res chain seq x y z
N MET A 1 -23.65 -4.11 7.29
CA MET A 1 -22.16 -4.06 7.30
C MET A 1 -21.56 -3.26 6.15
N LYS A 2 -22.05 -3.39 4.89
CA LYS A 2 -21.54 -2.62 3.74
C LYS A 2 -21.53 -1.10 4.01
N GLN A 3 -22.62 -0.52 4.50
CA GLN A 3 -22.70 0.91 4.81
C GLN A 3 -21.63 1.36 5.84
N ASN A 4 -21.36 0.54 6.84
CA ASN A 4 -20.33 0.85 7.84
C ASN A 4 -18.91 0.85 7.24
N ILE A 5 -18.66 0.00 6.26
CA ILE A 5 -17.37 -0.01 5.52
C ILE A 5 -17.23 1.29 4.72
N GLU A 6 -18.26 1.73 4.01
CA GLU A 6 -18.24 2.99 3.25
C GLU A 6 -18.03 4.20 4.19
N ASN A 7 -18.75 4.26 5.30
CA ASN A 7 -18.59 5.33 6.29
C ASN A 7 -17.16 5.34 6.88
N TRP A 8 -16.58 4.16 7.13
CA TRP A 8 -15.21 4.05 7.60
C TRP A 8 -14.19 4.52 6.55
N ILE A 9 -14.37 4.15 5.28
CA ILE A 9 -13.50 4.61 4.19
C ILE A 9 -13.54 6.13 4.08
N ASN A 10 -14.72 6.73 4.06
CA ASN A 10 -14.89 8.17 4.03
C ASN A 10 -14.21 8.86 5.24
N TYR A 11 -14.27 8.25 6.43
CA TYR A 11 -13.58 8.73 7.62
C TYR A 11 -12.05 8.67 7.44
N LEU A 12 -11.52 7.58 6.86
CA LEU A 12 -10.07 7.44 6.62
C LEU A 12 -9.57 8.46 5.60
N GLU A 13 -10.31 8.75 4.56
CA GLU A 13 -9.95 9.72 3.52
C GLU A 13 -10.08 11.15 4.03
N SER A 14 -11.26 11.54 4.51
CA SER A 14 -11.59 12.94 4.82
C SER A 14 -10.97 13.40 6.14
N ILE A 15 -10.91 12.53 7.16
CA ILE A 15 -10.47 12.92 8.52
C ILE A 15 -9.04 12.49 8.79
N LYS A 16 -8.63 11.29 8.29
CA LYS A 16 -7.29 10.75 8.54
C LYS A 16 -6.30 11.05 7.43
N GLY A 17 -6.74 11.55 6.28
CA GLY A 17 -5.89 11.89 5.15
C GLY A 17 -5.17 10.67 4.53
N TYR A 18 -5.80 9.49 4.59
CA TYR A 18 -5.24 8.29 3.96
C TYR A 18 -5.32 8.43 2.43
N SER A 19 -4.31 7.89 1.74
CA SER A 19 -4.33 7.87 0.28
C SER A 19 -5.37 6.88 -0.25
N VAL A 20 -5.93 7.16 -1.42
CA VAL A 20 -6.90 6.31 -2.11
C VAL A 20 -6.39 4.86 -2.22
N ASN A 21 -5.13 4.66 -2.59
CA ASN A 21 -4.54 3.32 -2.67
C ASN A 21 -4.57 2.56 -1.32
N THR A 22 -4.42 3.30 -0.20
CA THR A 22 -4.49 2.69 1.14
C THR A 22 -5.92 2.34 1.51
N THR A 23 -6.87 3.23 1.24
CA THR A 23 -8.28 3.02 1.58
C THR A 23 -8.91 1.93 0.74
N GLU A 24 -8.59 1.83 -0.54
CA GLU A 24 -8.98 0.71 -1.40
C GLU A 24 -8.41 -0.63 -0.93
N ALA A 25 -7.12 -0.67 -0.56
CA ALA A 25 -6.51 -1.88 -0.02
C ALA A 25 -7.21 -2.30 1.29
N TYR A 26 -7.49 -1.36 2.16
CA TYR A 26 -8.18 -1.58 3.43
C TYR A 26 -9.62 -2.05 3.21
N LYS A 27 -10.34 -1.43 2.27
CA LYS A 27 -11.69 -1.84 1.87
C LYS A 27 -11.72 -3.30 1.40
N ARG A 28 -10.79 -3.67 0.50
CA ARG A 28 -10.65 -5.06 0.02
C ARG A 28 -10.38 -6.03 1.16
N ASP A 29 -9.47 -5.69 2.08
CA ASP A 29 -9.10 -6.56 3.20
C ASP A 29 -10.27 -6.82 4.14
N VAL A 30 -11.03 -5.78 4.49
CA VAL A 30 -12.20 -5.89 5.39
C VAL A 30 -13.34 -6.63 4.70
N THR A 31 -13.57 -6.36 3.40
CA THR A 31 -14.60 -7.08 2.63
C THR A 31 -14.27 -8.57 2.52
N GLU A 32 -13.00 -8.92 2.26
CA GLU A 32 -12.57 -10.33 2.22
C GLU A 32 -12.78 -11.03 3.56
N PHE A 33 -12.51 -10.36 4.68
CA PHE A 33 -12.77 -10.91 6.01
C PHE A 33 -14.25 -11.22 6.23
N PHE A 34 -15.15 -10.30 5.89
CA PHE A 34 -16.59 -10.53 6.05
C PHE A 34 -17.13 -11.58 5.09
N ASN A 35 -16.63 -11.66 3.87
CA ASN A 35 -16.98 -12.75 2.94
C ASN A 35 -16.54 -14.10 3.48
N PHE A 36 -15.30 -14.21 3.97
CA PHE A 36 -14.82 -15.43 4.65
C PHE A 36 -15.73 -15.83 5.81
N CYS A 37 -16.07 -14.89 6.70
CA CYS A 37 -16.93 -15.20 7.83
C CYS A 37 -18.34 -15.64 7.40
N PHE A 38 -18.88 -15.03 6.35
CA PHE A 38 -20.18 -15.40 5.77
C PHE A 38 -20.13 -16.84 5.23
N ASP A 39 -19.11 -17.17 4.42
CA ASP A 39 -18.93 -18.49 3.82
C ASP A 39 -18.76 -19.59 4.90
N MET A 40 -18.08 -19.27 5.98
CA MET A 40 -17.81 -20.16 7.12
C MET A 40 -18.93 -20.15 8.16
N LYS A 41 -19.99 -19.35 7.99
CA LYS A 41 -21.10 -19.16 8.93
C LYS A 41 -20.63 -18.74 10.33
N LEU A 42 -19.62 -17.88 10.40
CA LEU A 42 -19.05 -17.37 11.64
C LEU A 42 -19.73 -16.07 12.05
N ASP A 43 -19.95 -15.88 13.37
CA ASP A 43 -20.46 -14.62 13.89
C ASP A 43 -19.35 -13.56 13.88
N THR A 44 -19.68 -12.36 13.39
CA THR A 44 -18.74 -11.24 13.23
C THR A 44 -19.07 -10.03 14.08
N THR A 45 -20.11 -10.10 14.92
CA THR A 45 -20.64 -8.89 15.59
C THR A 45 -20.92 -9.12 17.08
N PRO A 46 -19.91 -9.07 17.92
CA PRO A 46 -18.47 -8.88 17.70
C PRO A 46 -17.74 -10.21 17.34
N PRO A 47 -16.68 -10.15 16.52
CA PRO A 47 -15.87 -11.34 16.31
C PRO A 47 -15.12 -11.72 17.60
N ASP A 48 -15.00 -13.00 17.87
CA ASP A 48 -14.22 -13.50 18.98
C ASP A 48 -12.81 -13.95 18.55
N LYS A 49 -12.04 -14.48 19.51
CA LYS A 49 -10.69 -14.98 19.24
C LYS A 49 -10.68 -16.18 18.29
N TYR A 50 -11.75 -16.98 18.29
CA TYR A 50 -11.89 -18.15 17.42
C TYR A 50 -12.02 -17.71 15.96
N VAL A 51 -12.91 -16.74 15.67
CA VAL A 51 -13.10 -16.18 14.32
C VAL A 51 -11.76 -15.64 13.74
N ILE A 52 -10.99 -14.91 14.55
CA ILE A 52 -9.70 -14.38 14.10
C ILE A 52 -8.69 -15.48 13.84
N ARG A 53 -8.68 -16.55 14.65
CA ARG A 53 -7.80 -17.70 14.45
C ARG A 53 -8.14 -18.46 13.16
N GLU A 54 -9.42 -18.70 12.90
CA GLU A 54 -9.89 -19.33 11.67
C GLU A 54 -9.52 -18.50 10.43
N TYR A 55 -9.67 -17.18 10.53
CA TYR A 55 -9.25 -16.30 9.43
C TYR A 55 -7.73 -16.35 9.19
N LEU A 56 -6.93 -16.36 10.24
CA LEU A 56 -5.46 -16.52 10.11
C LEU A 56 -5.10 -17.87 9.49
N SER A 57 -5.78 -18.94 9.86
CA SER A 57 -5.62 -20.26 9.24
C SER A 57 -5.96 -20.23 7.75
N TYR A 58 -7.08 -19.59 7.39
CA TYR A 58 -7.46 -19.38 6.00
C TYR A 58 -6.40 -18.60 5.21
N LEU A 59 -5.87 -17.50 5.77
CA LEU A 59 -4.83 -16.72 5.12
C LEU A 59 -3.52 -17.49 4.95
N SER A 60 -3.18 -18.39 5.87
CA SER A 60 -1.98 -19.23 5.79
C SER A 60 -2.00 -20.24 4.64
N LYS A 61 -3.20 -20.63 4.18
CA LYS A 61 -3.39 -21.51 3.02
C LYS A 61 -3.28 -20.79 1.67
N LYS A 62 -3.24 -19.45 1.66
CA LYS A 62 -3.21 -18.62 0.45
C LYS A 62 -1.81 -18.22 -0.01
N ASP A 63 -0.76 -18.78 0.55
CA ASP A 63 0.65 -18.44 0.23
C ASP A 63 0.95 -16.92 0.25
N LEU A 64 0.34 -16.20 1.20
CA LEU A 64 0.51 -14.75 1.34
C LEU A 64 1.79 -14.42 2.11
N THR A 65 2.45 -13.34 1.71
CA THR A 65 3.61 -12.83 2.45
C THR A 65 3.22 -12.32 3.84
N ARG A 66 4.12 -12.43 4.81
CA ARG A 66 3.90 -11.93 6.19
C ARG A 66 3.47 -10.46 6.25
N PRO A 67 4.05 -9.52 5.47
CA PRO A 67 3.58 -8.14 5.41
C PRO A 67 2.13 -8.01 4.94
N THR A 68 1.71 -8.82 3.96
CA THR A 68 0.33 -8.84 3.48
C THR A 68 -0.65 -9.29 4.57
N VAL A 69 -0.33 -10.37 5.28
CA VAL A 69 -1.16 -10.85 6.41
C VAL A 69 -1.22 -9.79 7.52
N ALA A 70 -0.08 -9.18 7.86
CA ALA A 70 -0.05 -8.13 8.89
C ALA A 70 -0.90 -6.91 8.49
N ARG A 71 -0.87 -6.49 7.22
CA ARG A 71 -1.71 -5.40 6.71
C ARG A 71 -3.20 -5.76 6.83
N LYS A 72 -3.59 -6.97 6.41
CA LYS A 72 -4.99 -7.46 6.50
C LYS A 72 -5.51 -7.45 7.94
N ILE A 73 -4.75 -7.94 8.90
CA ILE A 73 -5.15 -7.90 10.31
C ILE A 73 -5.21 -6.47 10.83
N SER A 74 -4.30 -5.60 10.42
CA SER A 74 -4.29 -4.18 10.82
C SER A 74 -5.49 -3.42 10.26
N SER A 75 -5.90 -3.66 9.02
CA SER A 75 -7.07 -3.01 8.41
C SER A 75 -8.37 -3.44 9.10
N ILE A 76 -8.53 -4.75 9.39
CA ILE A 76 -9.68 -5.28 10.13
C ILE A 76 -9.73 -4.69 11.55
N LYS A 77 -8.61 -4.68 12.26
CA LYS A 77 -8.51 -4.06 13.58
C LYS A 77 -8.89 -2.57 13.56
N ASN A 78 -8.42 -1.85 12.53
CA ASN A 78 -8.74 -0.42 12.36
C ASN A 78 -10.24 -0.21 12.12
N PHE A 79 -10.86 -1.06 11.31
CA PHE A 79 -12.31 -1.02 11.07
C PHE A 79 -13.10 -1.25 12.36
N PHE A 80 -12.80 -2.28 13.14
CA PHE A 80 -13.47 -2.53 14.41
C PHE A 80 -13.23 -1.42 15.44
N LYS A 81 -12.03 -0.83 15.44
CA LYS A 81 -11.76 0.36 16.25
C LYS A 81 -12.64 1.56 15.85
N PHE A 82 -12.92 1.73 14.56
CA PHE A 82 -13.85 2.73 14.07
C PHE A 82 -15.29 2.44 14.54
N LEU A 83 -15.76 1.19 14.49
CA LEU A 83 -17.10 0.81 14.97
C LEU A 83 -17.27 1.10 16.47
N LEU A 84 -16.27 0.74 17.28
CA LEU A 84 -16.26 1.04 18.72
C LEU A 84 -16.30 2.55 19.00
N LYS A 85 -15.47 3.32 18.28
CA LYS A 85 -15.40 4.78 18.46
C LYS A 85 -16.73 5.48 18.14
N ASN A 86 -17.50 4.94 17.22
CA ASN A 86 -18.79 5.52 16.80
C ASN A 86 -19.99 4.85 17.49
N ASN A 87 -19.77 4.07 18.56
CA ASN A 87 -20.81 3.37 19.33
C ASN A 87 -21.70 2.43 18.47
N ILE A 88 -21.21 2.01 17.30
CA ILE A 88 -21.87 1.02 16.44
C ILE A 88 -21.69 -0.40 17.02
N LEU A 89 -20.58 -0.61 17.69
CA LEU A 89 -20.27 -1.79 18.47
C LEU A 89 -20.01 -1.37 19.92
N LEU A 90 -20.62 -2.04 20.90
CA LEU A 90 -20.54 -1.64 22.30
C LEU A 90 -19.22 -2.04 22.96
N SER A 91 -18.74 -3.25 22.66
CA SER A 91 -17.49 -3.74 23.24
C SER A 91 -16.80 -4.74 22.32
N LEU A 92 -15.47 -4.72 22.30
CA LEU A 92 -14.63 -5.71 21.62
C LEU A 92 -13.19 -5.59 22.16
N ASP A 93 -12.61 -6.72 22.56
CA ASP A 93 -11.19 -6.77 22.89
C ASP A 93 -10.34 -6.72 21.61
N LEU A 94 -9.74 -5.56 21.32
CA LEU A 94 -8.87 -5.38 20.15
C LEU A 94 -7.53 -6.13 20.27
N SER A 95 -7.22 -6.77 21.39
CA SER A 95 -6.00 -7.56 21.57
C SER A 95 -6.04 -8.91 20.82
N ILE A 96 -7.25 -9.35 20.42
CA ILE A 96 -7.43 -10.57 19.61
C ILE A 96 -6.78 -10.45 18.23
N PHE A 97 -6.67 -9.22 17.68
CA PHE A 97 -6.07 -8.96 16.35
C PHE A 97 -4.55 -8.93 16.44
N LYS A 98 -3.93 -10.09 16.60
CA LYS A 98 -2.46 -10.21 16.64
C LYS A 98 -1.91 -10.38 15.24
N SER A 99 -1.12 -9.40 14.80
CA SER A 99 -0.39 -9.47 13.53
C SER A 99 0.88 -10.29 13.67
N PRO A 100 1.32 -11.01 12.62
CA PRO A 100 2.60 -11.69 12.62
C PRO A 100 3.73 -10.68 12.79
N LYS A 101 4.77 -11.05 13.57
CA LYS A 101 5.98 -10.23 13.70
C LYS A 101 6.70 -10.16 12.36
N LEU A 102 6.95 -8.94 11.88
CA LEU A 102 7.71 -8.70 10.67
C LEU A 102 9.21 -8.65 11.01
N LYS A 103 10.01 -9.44 10.30
CA LYS A 103 11.47 -9.27 10.33
C LYS A 103 11.80 -7.99 9.55
N ARG A 104 12.55 -7.09 10.16
CA ARG A 104 13.12 -5.95 9.44
C ARG A 104 14.19 -6.49 8.48
N SER A 105 13.98 -6.32 7.19
CA SER A 105 15.02 -6.53 6.19
C SER A 105 15.62 -5.17 5.84
N PHE A 106 16.95 -5.12 5.75
CA PHE A 106 17.61 -3.93 5.21
C PHE A 106 17.32 -3.87 3.70
N PRO A 107 17.12 -2.66 3.14
CA PRO A 107 17.04 -2.48 1.70
C PRO A 107 18.30 -3.04 1.06
N LYS A 108 18.15 -3.83 0.00
CA LYS A 108 19.29 -4.28 -0.81
C LYS A 108 19.64 -3.14 -1.76
N SER A 109 20.88 -2.66 -1.71
CA SER A 109 21.41 -1.76 -2.72
C SER A 109 21.51 -2.50 -4.05
N ILE A 110 21.24 -1.81 -5.14
CA ILE A 110 21.46 -2.32 -6.50
C ILE A 110 22.87 -1.90 -6.88
N ASP A 111 23.62 -2.86 -7.47
CA ASP A 111 24.96 -2.59 -7.97
C ASP A 111 24.91 -1.60 -9.14
N THR A 112 25.81 -0.62 -9.12
CA THR A 112 25.92 0.42 -10.15
C THR A 112 26.16 -0.19 -11.54
N GLU A 113 26.95 -1.26 -11.65
CA GLU A 113 27.19 -1.96 -12.90
C GLU A 113 25.91 -2.54 -13.51
N LEU A 114 25.02 -3.09 -12.67
CA LEU A 114 23.72 -3.60 -13.10
C LEU A 114 22.82 -2.49 -13.64
N VAL A 115 22.82 -1.32 -13.00
CA VAL A 115 22.04 -0.15 -13.46
C VAL A 115 22.56 0.34 -14.81
N VAL A 116 23.87 0.48 -14.96
CA VAL A 116 24.48 0.90 -16.23
C VAL A 116 24.18 -0.12 -17.34
N LYS A 117 24.23 -1.41 -17.03
CA LYS A 117 23.92 -2.49 -17.98
C LYS A 117 22.44 -2.43 -18.43
N ALA A 118 21.53 -2.22 -17.49
CA ALA A 118 20.10 -2.05 -17.78
C ALA A 118 19.84 -0.78 -18.63
N LEU A 119 20.47 0.35 -18.31
CA LEU A 119 20.36 1.57 -19.12
C LEU A 119 20.88 1.41 -20.55
N LYS A 120 21.93 0.60 -20.75
CA LYS A 120 22.45 0.27 -22.09
C LYS A 120 21.53 -0.65 -22.87
N SER A 121 20.85 -1.60 -22.22
CA SER A 121 19.93 -2.51 -22.90
C SER A 121 18.67 -1.83 -23.43
N LEU A 122 18.28 -0.69 -22.87
CA LEU A 122 17.11 0.10 -23.30
C LEU A 122 17.33 0.92 -24.59
N THR A 123 18.50 0.85 -25.22
CA THR A 123 18.82 1.64 -26.42
C THR A 123 18.76 0.84 -27.72
N ASN A 124 18.28 -0.40 -27.69
CA ASN A 124 18.42 -1.35 -28.78
C ASN A 124 17.12 -1.76 -29.50
N SER A 125 15.97 -1.12 -29.24
CA SER A 125 14.74 -1.45 -29.95
C SER A 125 14.60 -0.59 -31.22
N GLU A 126 14.48 -1.24 -32.38
CA GLU A 126 14.34 -0.56 -33.68
C GLU A 126 12.95 0.07 -33.89
N ASN A 127 11.92 -0.38 -33.16
CA ASN A 127 10.53 -0.03 -33.45
C ASN A 127 9.86 0.95 -32.48
N ASP A 128 10.39 1.16 -31.25
CA ASP A 128 9.76 2.00 -30.22
C ASP A 128 10.75 2.91 -29.49
N TYR A 129 11.56 3.63 -30.24
CA TYR A 129 12.63 4.51 -29.75
C TYR A 129 12.19 5.49 -28.64
N TRP A 130 10.97 6.03 -28.72
CA TRP A 130 10.46 6.95 -27.70
C TRP A 130 10.15 6.25 -26.37
N ILE A 131 9.73 4.97 -26.40
CA ILE A 131 9.49 4.15 -25.21
C ILE A 131 10.80 3.92 -24.47
N ASP A 132 11.85 3.55 -25.19
CA ASP A 132 13.18 3.34 -24.62
C ASP A 132 13.74 4.61 -23.98
N LEU A 133 13.56 5.76 -24.65
CA LEU A 133 13.97 7.06 -24.11
C LEU A 133 13.20 7.41 -22.84
N ARG A 134 11.89 7.18 -22.81
CA ARG A 134 11.05 7.37 -21.63
C ARG A 134 11.51 6.48 -20.47
N ASP A 135 11.66 5.18 -20.73
CA ASP A 135 12.02 4.21 -19.69
C ASP A 135 13.43 4.46 -19.14
N ARG A 136 14.36 4.86 -20.02
CA ARG A 136 15.68 5.32 -19.62
C ARG A 136 15.64 6.57 -18.75
N ALA A 137 14.83 7.56 -19.12
CA ALA A 137 14.64 8.78 -18.32
C ALA A 137 14.06 8.46 -16.93
N VAL A 138 13.04 7.58 -16.86
CA VAL A 138 12.47 7.12 -15.59
C VAL A 138 13.52 6.42 -14.74
N MET A 139 14.32 5.50 -15.30
CA MET A 139 15.38 4.82 -14.56
C MET A 139 16.45 5.78 -14.02
N LEU A 140 16.84 6.78 -14.81
CA LEU A 140 17.79 7.83 -14.38
C LEU A 140 17.23 8.64 -13.21
N LEU A 141 15.97 9.03 -13.26
CA LEU A 141 15.29 9.74 -12.17
C LEU A 141 15.17 8.88 -10.90
N LEU A 142 14.86 7.58 -11.03
CA LEU A 142 14.77 6.68 -9.89
C LEU A 142 16.13 6.46 -9.22
N TYR A 143 17.16 6.21 -10.02
CA TYR A 143 18.50 5.90 -9.50
C TYR A 143 19.29 7.15 -9.12
N GLY A 144 19.30 8.18 -9.97
CA GLY A 144 20.09 9.40 -9.78
C GLY A 144 19.51 10.32 -8.70
N SER A 145 18.19 10.53 -8.73
CA SER A 145 17.52 11.47 -7.80
C SER A 145 16.76 10.79 -6.68
N GLY A 146 16.75 9.46 -6.61
CA GLY A 146 16.03 8.68 -5.59
C GLY A 146 14.51 8.92 -5.57
N LEU A 147 13.91 9.21 -6.72
CA LEU A 147 12.47 9.36 -6.85
C LEU A 147 11.74 8.03 -6.64
N ARG A 148 10.52 8.09 -6.11
CA ARG A 148 9.61 6.95 -6.16
C ARG A 148 9.04 6.83 -7.57
N ILE A 149 8.71 5.59 -8.00
CA ILE A 149 8.15 5.36 -9.34
C ILE A 149 6.92 6.23 -9.62
N SER A 150 6.02 6.41 -8.64
CA SER A 150 4.84 7.27 -8.79
C SER A 150 5.20 8.74 -8.94
N GLU A 151 6.25 9.21 -8.28
CA GLU A 151 6.75 10.58 -8.40
C GLU A 151 7.35 10.80 -9.79
N ALA A 152 8.21 9.90 -10.26
CA ALA A 152 8.80 9.99 -11.59
C ALA A 152 7.74 9.96 -12.71
N LEU A 153 6.76 9.05 -12.62
CA LEU A 153 5.70 8.91 -13.61
C LEU A 153 4.66 10.05 -13.59
N SER A 154 4.57 10.79 -12.49
CA SER A 154 3.66 11.96 -12.38
C SER A 154 4.25 13.27 -12.91
N LEU A 155 5.55 13.32 -13.19
CA LEU A 155 6.22 14.50 -13.68
C LEU A 155 5.65 14.92 -15.05
N LYS A 156 5.41 16.23 -15.20
CA LYS A 156 4.96 16.82 -16.45
C LYS A 156 6.11 17.61 -17.08
N ARG A 157 6.14 17.69 -18.40
CA ARG A 157 7.17 18.45 -19.15
C ARG A 157 7.33 19.91 -18.65
N LYS A 158 6.23 20.55 -18.26
CA LYS A 158 6.23 21.91 -17.72
C LYS A 158 6.89 22.03 -16.34
N GLU A 159 7.11 20.92 -15.66
CA GLU A 159 7.73 20.83 -14.33
C GLU A 159 9.21 20.48 -14.43
N ALA A 160 9.71 20.31 -15.67
CA ALA A 160 11.14 20.12 -15.90
C ALA A 160 11.91 21.33 -15.34
N PRO A 161 12.94 21.10 -14.49
CA PRO A 161 13.65 22.20 -13.86
C PRO A 161 14.50 22.97 -14.88
N ASN A 162 14.63 24.28 -14.65
CA ASN A 162 15.61 25.14 -15.33
C ASN A 162 16.95 25.21 -14.56
N SER A 163 17.09 24.37 -13.52
CA SER A 163 18.24 24.29 -12.60
C SER A 163 18.57 22.84 -12.30
N ASP A 164 19.62 22.58 -11.53
CA ASP A 164 20.04 21.24 -11.10
C ASP A 164 19.10 20.62 -10.05
N TRP A 165 18.02 21.30 -9.67
CA TRP A 165 17.09 20.86 -8.64
C TRP A 165 15.68 20.69 -9.19
N LEU A 166 15.11 19.50 -8.94
CA LEU A 166 13.73 19.17 -9.27
C LEU A 166 12.85 19.17 -8.03
N ARG A 167 11.77 19.95 -8.02
CA ARG A 167 10.78 19.93 -6.94
C ARG A 167 9.74 18.87 -7.18
N VAL A 168 9.62 17.93 -6.23
CA VAL A 168 8.67 16.80 -6.32
C VAL A 168 7.71 16.79 -5.14
N LEU A 169 6.47 16.41 -5.43
CA LEU A 169 5.44 16.19 -4.42
C LEU A 169 5.53 14.76 -3.89
N GLY A 170 5.99 14.61 -2.66
CA GLY A 170 6.18 13.31 -2.03
C GLY A 170 4.95 12.80 -1.26
N LYS A 171 5.13 11.70 -0.56
CA LYS A 171 4.10 11.10 0.29
C LYS A 171 3.65 12.07 1.39
N GLY A 172 2.34 12.17 1.60
CA GLY A 172 1.76 13.07 2.61
C GLY A 172 1.68 14.52 2.16
N ASN A 173 1.66 14.76 0.83
CA ASN A 173 1.51 16.08 0.21
C ASN A 173 2.62 17.08 0.61
N LYS A 174 3.85 16.57 0.81
CA LYS A 174 5.02 17.38 1.16
C LYS A 174 5.94 17.50 -0.04
N TYR A 175 6.33 18.73 -0.35
CA TYR A 175 7.35 18.99 -1.38
C TYR A 175 8.75 18.69 -0.84
N ARG A 176 9.61 18.19 -1.71
CA ARG A 176 11.05 18.12 -1.50
C ARG A 176 11.77 18.43 -2.80
N ASP A 177 12.94 19.02 -2.69
CA ASP A 177 13.82 19.26 -3.81
C ASP A 177 14.85 18.11 -3.90
N VAL A 178 15.10 17.61 -5.09
CA VAL A 178 16.04 16.54 -5.40
C VAL A 178 16.97 17.00 -6.51
N PRO A 179 18.25 16.55 -6.51
CA PRO A 179 19.22 16.87 -7.57
C PRO A 179 18.90 16.15 -8.87
#